data_f7b1cc807fb2e218a953c81f559769ae
#
_entry.id   f7b1cc807fb2e218a953c81f559769ae
#
_cell.length_a   1.000
_cell.length_b   1.000
_cell.length_c   1.000
_cell.angle_alpha   90.00
_cell.angle_beta   90.00
_cell.angle_gamma   90.00
#
_symmetry.space_group_name_H-M   'P 1'
#
loop_
_entity.id
_entity.type
_entity.pdbx_description
1 polymer ?
#
loop_
_entity_poly.entity_id
_entity_poly.type
_entity_poly.pdbx_seq_one_letter_code
_entity_poly.pdbx_strand_id
1 'polypeptide(L)'
;LRKYTVFVAGINFATNLAAPFFVVYMLRELGFNYITFMVVIGCATLGNFLSLSFWVSYADRTGNRRVLMLTSWLIPLIPLLWVINHNLCSLIPAQLLSGFAWAGFTLASTNFLYDATPAEERVVCISCFNVANGIALSLGAFIGGYLVTHLPPLHNSSILSLFVLSGILRALLAAVMLRFKEVRHIKETKLGKSTSSKEHIPVEQNLETPILSSVSKLHTFPKNISLAPHTAYDIEPSDLERSPPFY
;
A
#
# COMPACT_ATOMS: atom_id res chain seq x y z
N LEU A 1 17.27 -3.96 -1.99
CA LEU A 1 16.26 -3.49 -1.05
C LEU A 1 16.46 -2.03 -0.65
N ARG A 2 17.64 -1.59 -0.11
CA ARG A 2 17.90 -0.21 0.35
C ARG A 2 17.49 0.88 -0.65
N LYS A 3 17.95 0.77 -1.91
CA LYS A 3 17.61 1.76 -2.96
C LYS A 3 16.11 1.84 -3.20
N TYR A 4 15.44 0.70 -3.19
CA TYR A 4 14.00 0.60 -3.34
C TYR A 4 13.25 1.28 -2.18
N THR A 5 13.63 0.97 -0.93
CA THR A 5 13.05 1.61 0.27
C THR A 5 13.19 3.13 0.23
N VAL A 6 14.38 3.63 -0.13
CA VAL A 6 14.63 5.08 -0.27
C VAL A 6 13.76 5.70 -1.37
N PHE A 7 13.56 5.00 -2.48
CA PHE A 7 12.69 5.47 -3.56
C PHE A 7 11.23 5.58 -3.09
N VAL A 8 10.67 4.53 -2.49
CA VAL A 8 9.28 4.55 -2.01
C VAL A 8 9.09 5.57 -0.89
N ALA A 9 10.01 5.63 0.06
CA ALA A 9 10.01 6.63 1.12
C ALA A 9 10.10 8.06 0.55
N GLY A 10 10.91 8.27 -0.50
CA GLY A 10 10.99 9.55 -1.20
C GLY A 10 9.67 9.96 -1.86
N ILE A 11 8.99 9.04 -2.57
CA ILE A 11 7.66 9.29 -3.16
C ILE A 11 6.65 9.62 -2.07
N ASN A 12 6.66 8.88 -0.96
CA ASN A 12 5.77 9.13 0.17
C ASN A 12 6.06 10.47 0.86
N PHE A 13 7.32 10.83 1.02
CA PHE A 13 7.74 12.16 1.51
C PHE A 13 7.21 13.28 0.61
N ALA A 14 7.50 13.20 -0.70
CA ALA A 14 7.04 14.19 -1.67
C ALA A 14 5.51 14.30 -1.74
N THR A 15 4.82 13.18 -1.50
CA THR A 15 3.36 13.16 -1.44
C THR A 15 2.84 13.85 -0.20
N ASN A 16 3.37 13.52 0.97
CA ASN A 16 2.90 14.09 2.22
C ASN A 16 3.30 15.55 2.43
N LEU A 17 4.23 16.05 1.66
CA LEU A 17 4.51 17.49 1.59
C LEU A 17 3.26 18.29 1.20
N ALA A 18 2.40 17.75 0.32
CA ALA A 18 1.19 18.40 -0.15
C ALA A 18 -0.11 17.74 0.38
N ALA A 19 -0.11 16.47 0.77
CA ALA A 19 -1.31 15.70 1.07
C ALA A 19 -2.25 16.33 2.11
N PRO A 20 -1.79 16.85 3.27
CA PRO A 20 -2.67 17.50 4.24
C PRO A 20 -3.36 18.73 3.70
N PHE A 21 -2.72 19.41 2.74
CA PHE A 21 -3.20 20.69 2.21
C PHE A 21 -4.28 20.54 1.14
N PHE A 22 -4.49 19.34 0.57
CA PHE A 22 -5.65 19.09 -0.30
C PHE A 22 -6.98 19.30 0.42
N VAL A 23 -7.06 18.86 1.67
CA VAL A 23 -8.27 19.07 2.50
C VAL A 23 -8.49 20.55 2.79
N VAL A 24 -7.42 21.26 3.19
CA VAL A 24 -7.47 22.69 3.49
C VAL A 24 -7.88 23.48 2.23
N TYR A 25 -7.30 23.13 1.08
CA TYR A 25 -7.62 23.76 -0.20
C TYR A 25 -9.08 23.59 -0.59
N MET A 26 -9.62 22.36 -0.49
CA MET A 26 -11.02 22.09 -0.80
C MET A 26 -11.99 22.85 0.10
N LEU A 27 -11.74 22.86 1.41
CA LEU A 27 -12.68 23.43 2.37
C LEU A 27 -12.54 24.95 2.51
N ARG A 28 -11.31 25.51 2.44
CA ARG A 28 -11.07 26.95 2.67
C ARG A 28 -11.00 27.75 1.38
N GLU A 29 -10.31 27.25 0.34
CA GLU A 29 -10.10 28.04 -0.88
C GLU A 29 -11.16 27.78 -1.93
N LEU A 30 -11.58 26.53 -2.12
CA LEU A 30 -12.68 26.19 -3.04
C LEU A 30 -14.06 26.35 -2.38
N GLY A 31 -14.13 26.51 -1.06
CA GLY A 31 -15.39 26.70 -0.33
C GLY A 31 -16.35 25.52 -0.40
N PHE A 32 -15.81 24.30 -0.59
CA PHE A 32 -16.65 23.11 -0.66
C PHE A 32 -17.33 22.84 0.68
N ASN A 33 -18.62 22.47 0.62
CA ASN A 33 -19.29 21.94 1.79
C ASN A 33 -18.80 20.50 2.08
N TYR A 34 -19.05 20.00 3.28
CA TYR A 34 -18.61 18.67 3.70
C TYR A 34 -19.14 17.54 2.82
N ILE A 35 -20.33 17.68 2.24
CA ILE A 35 -20.91 16.67 1.33
C ILE A 35 -20.10 16.61 0.04
N THR A 36 -19.83 17.75 -0.57
CA THR A 36 -19.00 17.84 -1.79
C THR A 36 -17.59 17.30 -1.52
N PHE A 37 -17.00 17.66 -0.39
CA PHE A 37 -15.70 17.14 0.04
C PHE A 37 -15.71 15.60 0.14
N MET A 38 -16.72 15.03 0.80
CA MET A 38 -16.85 13.57 0.94
C MET A 38 -17.05 12.87 -0.40
N VAL A 39 -17.80 13.46 -1.34
CA VAL A 39 -17.96 12.94 -2.69
C VAL A 39 -16.62 12.91 -3.43
N VAL A 40 -15.86 14.00 -3.36
CA VAL A 40 -14.53 14.10 -4.02
C VAL A 40 -13.55 13.07 -3.46
N ILE A 41 -13.48 12.89 -2.15
CA ILE A 41 -12.64 11.85 -1.52
C ILE A 41 -13.17 10.45 -1.86
N GLY A 42 -14.50 10.25 -1.86
CA GLY A 42 -15.13 8.99 -2.25
C GLY A 42 -14.76 8.56 -3.67
N CYS A 43 -14.63 9.51 -4.61
CA CYS A 43 -14.18 9.21 -5.98
C CYS A 43 -12.77 8.63 -6.02
N ALA A 44 -11.84 9.10 -5.17
CA ALA A 44 -10.51 8.50 -5.09
C ALA A 44 -10.56 7.07 -4.55
N THR A 45 -11.39 6.83 -3.54
CA THR A 45 -11.58 5.48 -2.96
C THR A 45 -12.21 4.53 -3.98
N LEU A 46 -13.23 4.99 -4.73
CA LEU A 46 -13.81 4.22 -5.83
C LEU A 46 -12.79 3.92 -6.92
N GLY A 47 -12.01 4.91 -7.35
CA GLY A 47 -10.95 4.72 -8.34
C GLY A 47 -9.92 3.69 -7.89
N ASN A 48 -9.55 3.70 -6.61
CA ASN A 48 -8.65 2.72 -6.02
C ASN A 48 -9.25 1.30 -6.08
N PHE A 49 -10.48 1.14 -5.59
CA PHE A 49 -11.15 -0.16 -5.53
C PHE A 49 -11.37 -0.76 -6.92
N LEU A 50 -11.91 0.01 -7.86
CA LEU A 50 -12.22 -0.45 -9.20
C LEU A 50 -10.97 -0.82 -10.02
N SER A 51 -9.85 -0.12 -9.77
CA SER A 51 -8.60 -0.33 -10.52
C SER A 51 -7.76 -1.48 -9.99
N LEU A 52 -8.02 -1.98 -8.77
CA LEU A 52 -7.18 -3.00 -8.14
C LEU A 52 -7.11 -4.28 -8.97
N SER A 53 -8.24 -4.79 -9.47
CA SER A 53 -8.31 -5.99 -10.31
C SER A 53 -7.54 -5.82 -11.62
N PHE A 54 -7.60 -4.61 -12.22
CA PHE A 54 -6.82 -4.27 -13.39
C PHE A 54 -5.31 -4.36 -13.10
N TRP A 55 -4.86 -3.73 -11.99
CA TRP A 55 -3.44 -3.71 -11.64
C TRP A 55 -2.89 -5.08 -11.27
N VAL A 56 -3.69 -5.93 -10.58
CA VAL A 56 -3.32 -7.32 -10.30
C VAL A 56 -3.06 -8.06 -11.62
N SER A 57 -4.03 -8.07 -12.54
CA SER A 57 -3.90 -8.76 -13.83
C SER A 57 -2.75 -8.20 -14.68
N TYR A 58 -2.52 -6.89 -14.62
CA TYR A 58 -1.43 -6.26 -15.34
C TYR A 58 -0.06 -6.60 -14.72
N ALA A 59 0.05 -6.65 -13.38
CA ALA A 59 1.25 -7.04 -12.68
C ALA A 59 1.66 -8.49 -12.96
N ASP A 60 0.69 -9.42 -13.01
CA ASP A 60 0.93 -10.82 -13.33
C ASP A 60 1.52 -11.00 -14.73
N ARG A 61 1.05 -10.20 -15.70
CA ARG A 61 1.52 -10.29 -17.10
C ARG A 61 2.84 -9.58 -17.34
N THR A 62 3.08 -8.44 -16.69
CA THR A 62 4.19 -7.54 -17.04
C THR A 62 5.26 -7.42 -15.96
N GLY A 63 4.95 -7.88 -14.75
CA GLY A 63 5.81 -7.76 -13.57
C GLY A 63 5.60 -6.47 -12.77
N ASN A 64 5.84 -6.58 -11.47
CA ASN A 64 5.63 -5.49 -10.50
C ASN A 64 6.45 -4.22 -10.81
N ARG A 65 7.64 -4.36 -11.41
CA ARG A 65 8.47 -3.21 -11.79
C ARG A 65 7.81 -2.30 -12.82
N ARG A 66 7.13 -2.87 -13.83
CA ARG A 66 6.45 -2.06 -14.87
C ARG A 66 5.26 -1.30 -14.29
N VAL A 67 4.50 -1.96 -13.42
CA VAL A 67 3.40 -1.31 -12.69
C VAL A 67 3.93 -0.15 -11.86
N LEU A 68 4.97 -0.38 -11.06
CA LEU A 68 5.58 0.65 -10.22
C LEU A 68 6.10 1.84 -11.04
N MET A 69 6.72 1.57 -12.19
CA MET A 69 7.20 2.61 -13.09
C MET A 69 6.06 3.44 -13.68
N LEU A 70 5.01 2.79 -14.20
CA LEU A 70 3.85 3.49 -14.77
C LEU A 70 3.14 4.36 -13.72
N THR A 71 2.87 3.79 -12.56
CA THR A 71 2.18 4.50 -11.48
C THR A 71 3.02 5.63 -10.91
N SER A 72 4.35 5.46 -10.81
CA SER A 72 5.26 6.54 -10.39
C SER A 72 5.24 7.75 -11.33
N TRP A 73 4.95 7.56 -12.62
CA TRP A 73 4.77 8.66 -13.58
C TRP A 73 3.36 9.25 -13.55
N LEU A 74 2.35 8.49 -13.15
CA LEU A 74 0.98 9.01 -12.98
C LEU A 74 0.83 9.87 -11.74
N ILE A 75 1.50 9.52 -10.63
CA ILE A 75 1.39 10.20 -9.34
C ILE A 75 1.76 11.70 -9.39
N PRO A 76 2.81 12.16 -10.11
CA PRO A 76 3.11 13.59 -10.27
C PRO A 76 2.03 14.40 -10.97
N LEU A 77 1.25 13.78 -11.86
CA LEU A 77 0.18 14.48 -12.59
C LEU A 77 -0.94 14.95 -11.68
N ILE A 78 -1.19 14.23 -10.58
CA ILE A 78 -2.30 14.51 -9.66
C ILE A 78 -2.25 15.95 -9.12
N PRO A 79 -1.18 16.40 -8.43
CA PRO A 79 -1.14 17.77 -7.94
C PRO A 79 -1.13 18.82 -9.06
N LEU A 80 -0.61 18.52 -10.24
CA LEU A 80 -0.63 19.42 -11.38
C LEU A 80 -2.06 19.62 -11.92
N LEU A 81 -2.87 18.55 -11.96
CA LEU A 81 -4.28 18.66 -12.34
C LEU A 81 -5.07 19.57 -11.39
N TRP A 82 -4.70 19.58 -10.11
CA TRP A 82 -5.33 20.46 -9.11
C TRP A 82 -4.94 21.93 -9.27
N VAL A 83 -3.75 22.21 -9.82
CA VAL A 83 -3.31 23.58 -10.10
C VAL A 83 -4.03 24.18 -11.32
N ILE A 84 -4.33 23.34 -12.33
CA ILE A 84 -4.93 23.80 -13.59
C ILE A 84 -6.45 23.98 -13.45
N ASN A 85 -7.10 23.15 -12.65
CA ASN A 85 -8.55 23.05 -12.59
C ASN A 85 -9.08 23.27 -11.17
N HIS A 86 -10.02 24.23 -11.04
CA HIS A 86 -10.64 24.56 -9.76
C HIS A 86 -12.12 24.14 -9.70
N ASN A 87 -12.67 23.61 -10.82
CA ASN A 87 -14.07 23.22 -10.92
C ASN A 87 -14.28 21.78 -10.42
N LEU A 88 -15.39 21.55 -9.73
CA LEU A 88 -15.77 20.23 -9.20
C LEU A 88 -15.77 19.14 -10.30
N CYS A 89 -16.32 19.44 -11.48
CA CYS A 89 -16.40 18.50 -12.59
C CYS A 89 -15.03 18.00 -13.08
N SER A 90 -13.98 18.82 -12.96
CA SER A 90 -12.60 18.45 -13.33
C SER A 90 -11.82 17.77 -12.20
N LEU A 91 -12.21 18.02 -10.95
CA LEU A 91 -11.60 17.39 -9.79
C LEU A 91 -12.01 15.92 -9.61
N ILE A 92 -13.24 15.55 -10.03
CA ILE A 92 -13.70 14.17 -9.98
C ILE A 92 -12.81 13.23 -10.81
N PRO A 93 -12.53 13.50 -12.12
CA PRO A 93 -11.57 12.70 -12.88
C PRO A 93 -10.16 12.67 -12.28
N ALA A 94 -9.69 13.81 -11.74
CA ALA A 94 -8.38 13.87 -11.08
C ALA A 94 -8.31 12.95 -9.85
N GLN A 95 -9.40 12.86 -9.07
CA GLN A 95 -9.48 11.96 -7.92
C GLN A 95 -9.61 10.49 -8.32
N LEU A 96 -10.39 10.19 -9.35
CA LEU A 96 -10.43 8.82 -9.91
C LEU A 96 -9.05 8.38 -10.40
N LEU A 97 -8.33 9.26 -11.12
CA LEU A 97 -6.95 9.02 -11.54
C LEU A 97 -6.02 8.84 -10.35
N SER A 98 -6.20 9.63 -9.29
CA SER A 98 -5.45 9.49 -8.04
C SER A 98 -5.64 8.10 -7.44
N GLY A 99 -6.89 7.66 -7.28
CA GLY A 99 -7.21 6.33 -6.79
C GLY A 99 -6.60 5.23 -7.66
N PHE A 100 -6.72 5.35 -8.97
CA PHE A 100 -6.14 4.44 -9.94
C PHE A 100 -4.62 4.32 -9.81
N ALA A 101 -3.90 5.45 -9.77
CA ALA A 101 -2.45 5.47 -9.67
C ALA A 101 -1.95 4.91 -8.34
N TRP A 102 -2.60 5.28 -7.22
CA TRP A 102 -2.22 4.80 -5.89
C TRP A 102 -2.49 3.33 -5.66
N ALA A 103 -3.58 2.77 -6.23
CA ALA A 103 -3.85 1.33 -6.16
C ALA A 103 -2.70 0.53 -6.76
N GLY A 104 -2.28 0.86 -7.97
CA GLY A 104 -1.17 0.18 -8.64
C GLY A 104 0.17 0.39 -7.94
N PHE A 105 0.45 1.61 -7.45
CA PHE A 105 1.68 1.91 -6.74
C PHE A 105 1.79 1.10 -5.45
N THR A 106 0.74 1.07 -4.64
CA THR A 106 0.70 0.33 -3.38
C THR A 106 0.81 -1.17 -3.61
N LEU A 107 0.05 -1.72 -4.56
CA LEU A 107 0.12 -3.13 -4.93
C LEU A 107 1.54 -3.52 -5.37
N ALA A 108 2.09 -2.81 -6.34
CA ALA A 108 3.40 -3.15 -6.91
C ALA A 108 4.53 -2.94 -5.91
N SER A 109 4.44 -1.91 -5.04
CA SER A 109 5.43 -1.68 -4.00
C SER A 109 5.40 -2.76 -2.92
N THR A 110 4.23 -3.21 -2.52
CA THR A 110 4.10 -4.29 -1.54
C THR A 110 4.63 -5.61 -2.12
N ASN A 111 4.20 -5.97 -3.33
CA ASN A 111 4.65 -7.20 -3.99
C ASN A 111 6.18 -7.20 -4.20
N PHE A 112 6.74 -6.07 -4.67
CA PHE A 112 8.19 -5.95 -4.86
C PHE A 112 8.96 -6.13 -3.54
N LEU A 113 8.44 -5.61 -2.43
CA LEU A 113 9.05 -5.77 -1.11
C LEU A 113 9.06 -7.25 -0.71
N TYR A 114 7.96 -7.97 -0.91
CA TYR A 114 7.87 -9.41 -0.61
C TYR A 114 8.79 -10.25 -1.51
N ASP A 115 8.85 -9.94 -2.80
CA ASP A 115 9.69 -10.65 -3.77
C ASP A 115 11.20 -10.44 -3.52
N ALA A 116 11.57 -9.26 -3.02
CA ALA A 116 12.96 -8.88 -2.77
C ALA A 116 13.50 -9.35 -1.41
N THR A 117 12.65 -10.00 -0.58
CA THR A 117 13.00 -10.30 0.83
C THR A 117 12.95 -11.81 1.08
N PRO A 118 14.05 -12.44 1.57
CA PRO A 118 14.05 -13.83 2.01
C PRO A 118 13.03 -14.07 3.12
N ALA A 119 12.48 -15.30 3.21
CA ALA A 119 11.42 -15.62 4.17
C ALA A 119 11.87 -15.40 5.63
N GLU A 120 13.14 -15.72 5.92
CA GLU A 120 13.73 -15.64 7.26
C GLU A 120 13.88 -14.20 7.77
N GLU A 121 14.15 -13.25 6.87
CA GLU A 121 14.38 -11.83 7.21
C GLU A 121 13.17 -10.93 6.92
N ARG A 122 12.07 -11.50 6.44
CA ARG A 122 10.92 -10.74 5.93
C ARG A 122 10.32 -9.80 6.95
N VAL A 123 10.15 -10.24 8.19
CA VAL A 123 9.58 -9.43 9.27
C VAL A 123 10.44 -8.20 9.54
N VAL A 124 11.75 -8.38 9.66
CA VAL A 124 12.69 -7.29 9.93
C VAL A 124 12.73 -6.30 8.75
N CYS A 125 12.78 -6.80 7.53
CA CYS A 125 12.81 -5.95 6.33
C CYS A 125 11.54 -5.13 6.16
N ILE A 126 10.36 -5.71 6.40
CA ILE A 126 9.07 -5.00 6.35
C ILE A 126 9.01 -3.95 7.46
N SER A 127 9.47 -4.29 8.67
CA SER A 127 9.51 -3.34 9.79
C SER A 127 10.41 -2.13 9.48
N CYS A 128 11.62 -2.37 8.97
CA CYS A 128 12.52 -1.29 8.54
C CYS A 128 11.92 -0.44 7.41
N PHE A 129 11.24 -1.07 6.45
CA PHE A 129 10.54 -0.37 5.38
C PHE A 129 9.42 0.51 5.93
N ASN A 130 8.59 0.01 6.85
CA ASN A 130 7.50 0.76 7.46
C ASN A 130 8.00 1.94 8.30
N VAL A 131 9.08 1.75 9.08
CA VAL A 131 9.73 2.83 9.85
C VAL A 131 10.25 3.91 8.91
N ALA A 132 10.96 3.54 7.84
CA ALA A 132 11.47 4.50 6.86
C ALA A 132 10.34 5.30 6.19
N ASN A 133 9.23 4.63 5.82
CA ASN A 133 8.05 5.30 5.28
C ASN A 133 7.36 6.19 6.31
N GLY A 134 7.20 5.74 7.55
CA GLY A 134 6.61 6.55 8.62
C GLY A 134 7.40 7.85 8.87
N ILE A 135 8.72 7.75 8.93
CA ILE A 135 9.59 8.93 9.05
C ILE A 135 9.43 9.86 7.83
N ALA A 136 9.42 9.31 6.62
CA ALA A 136 9.27 10.07 5.39
C ALA A 136 7.92 10.81 5.33
N LEU A 137 6.83 10.14 5.72
CA LEU A 137 5.49 10.71 5.81
C LEU A 137 5.44 11.89 6.79
N SER A 138 5.97 11.69 8.00
CA SER A 138 5.99 12.69 9.07
C SER A 138 6.82 13.92 8.69
N LEU A 139 8.03 13.70 8.17
CA LEU A 139 8.90 14.78 7.70
C LEU A 139 8.27 15.54 6.52
N GLY A 140 7.64 14.82 5.59
CA GLY A 140 6.94 15.43 4.47
C GLY A 140 5.84 16.39 4.94
N ALA A 141 4.97 15.94 5.83
CA ALA A 141 3.87 16.76 6.37
C ALA A 141 4.42 17.98 7.17
N PHE A 142 5.45 17.78 8.00
CA PHE A 142 6.07 18.84 8.78
C PHE A 142 6.71 19.92 7.90
N ILE A 143 7.53 19.50 6.92
CA ILE A 143 8.19 20.41 5.99
C ILE A 143 7.17 21.09 5.09
N GLY A 144 6.10 20.38 4.66
CA GLY A 144 4.99 20.94 3.91
C GLY A 144 4.30 22.06 4.68
N GLY A 145 4.07 21.86 6.00
CA GLY A 145 3.52 22.89 6.89
C GLY A 145 4.38 24.14 6.98
N TYR A 146 5.68 23.97 7.07
CA TYR A 146 6.61 25.09 7.05
C TYR A 146 6.63 25.81 5.69
N LEU A 147 6.71 25.05 4.60
CA LEU A 147 6.80 25.61 3.25
C LEU A 147 5.55 26.38 2.83
N VAL A 148 4.35 25.94 3.19
CA VAL A 148 3.11 26.62 2.80
C VAL A 148 3.03 28.04 3.33
N THR A 149 3.71 28.34 4.45
CA THR A 149 3.77 29.70 5.04
C THR A 149 4.85 30.60 4.44
N HIS A 150 5.83 30.01 3.72
CA HIS A 150 6.98 30.76 3.19
C HIS A 150 7.02 30.81 1.66
N LEU A 151 6.26 29.93 0.97
CA LEU A 151 6.22 29.93 -0.49
C LEU A 151 5.45 31.14 -1.05
N PRO A 152 5.92 31.72 -2.16
CA PRO A 152 5.17 32.78 -2.85
C PRO A 152 3.83 32.22 -3.36
N PRO A 153 2.74 33.00 -3.27
CA PRO A 153 1.43 32.54 -3.72
C PRO A 153 1.39 32.40 -5.25
N LEU A 154 0.91 31.25 -5.73
CA LEU A 154 0.55 31.01 -7.12
C LEU A 154 -0.97 31.18 -7.26
N HIS A 155 -1.45 31.98 -8.22
CA HIS A 155 -2.89 32.27 -8.36
C HIS A 155 -3.57 32.65 -7.03
N ASN A 156 -2.88 33.47 -6.21
CA ASN A 156 -3.37 33.93 -4.91
C ASN A 156 -3.40 32.86 -3.79
N SER A 157 -2.78 31.69 -4.00
CA SER A 157 -2.70 30.61 -3.02
C SER A 157 -1.28 30.05 -2.88
N SER A 158 -0.74 30.02 -1.67
CA SER A 158 0.54 29.35 -1.36
C SER A 158 0.41 27.82 -1.42
N ILE A 159 -0.81 27.29 -1.26
CA ILE A 159 -1.08 25.85 -1.34
C ILE A 159 -0.86 25.35 -2.78
N LEU A 160 -1.23 26.13 -3.79
CA LEU A 160 -0.98 25.76 -5.19
C LEU A 160 0.51 25.71 -5.52
N SER A 161 1.32 26.63 -4.96
CA SER A 161 2.78 26.57 -5.08
C SER A 161 3.35 25.31 -4.48
N LEU A 162 2.82 24.87 -3.33
CA LEU A 162 3.20 23.62 -2.68
C LEU A 162 2.82 22.41 -3.52
N PHE A 163 1.67 22.43 -4.20
CA PHE A 163 1.25 21.36 -5.12
C PHE A 163 2.20 21.22 -6.30
N VAL A 164 2.61 22.33 -6.91
CA VAL A 164 3.61 22.35 -7.99
C VAL A 164 4.94 21.77 -7.50
N LEU A 165 5.44 22.24 -6.35
CA LEU A 165 6.68 21.75 -5.76
C LEU A 165 6.65 20.26 -5.49
N SER A 166 5.55 19.78 -4.88
CA SER A 166 5.34 18.35 -4.64
C SER A 166 5.28 17.54 -5.95
N GLY A 167 4.60 18.07 -6.97
CA GLY A 167 4.53 17.45 -8.29
C GLY A 167 5.89 17.30 -8.95
N ILE A 168 6.69 18.36 -8.94
CA ILE A 168 8.07 18.36 -9.47
C ILE A 168 8.93 17.34 -8.73
N LEU A 169 8.88 17.34 -7.39
CA LEU A 169 9.67 16.42 -6.58
C LEU A 169 9.30 14.96 -6.86
N ARG A 170 8.00 14.64 -6.99
CA ARG A 170 7.53 13.31 -7.38
C ARG A 170 8.02 12.93 -8.78
N ALA A 171 8.00 13.86 -9.75
CA ALA A 171 8.47 13.62 -11.12
C ALA A 171 9.98 13.33 -11.14
N LEU A 172 10.78 14.07 -10.37
CA LEU A 172 12.22 13.82 -10.23
C LEU A 172 12.50 12.43 -9.64
N LEU A 173 11.74 12.03 -8.61
CA LEU A 173 11.87 10.72 -8.01
C LEU A 173 11.40 9.60 -8.97
N ALA A 174 10.32 9.83 -9.74
CA ALA A 174 9.89 8.89 -10.77
C ALA A 174 10.97 8.69 -11.86
N ALA A 175 11.68 9.76 -12.24
CA ALA A 175 12.81 9.67 -13.19
C ALA A 175 13.98 8.83 -12.64
N VAL A 176 14.21 8.85 -11.33
CA VAL A 176 15.21 7.97 -10.69
C VAL A 176 14.84 6.50 -10.84
N MET A 177 13.53 6.17 -10.85
CA MET A 177 13.05 4.78 -11.02
C MET A 177 13.50 4.16 -12.35
N LEU A 178 13.68 4.95 -13.41
CA LEU A 178 14.17 4.47 -14.71
C LEU A 178 15.57 3.83 -14.62
N ARG A 179 16.36 4.20 -13.60
CA ARG A 179 17.72 3.66 -13.39
C ARG A 179 17.74 2.35 -12.62
N PHE A 180 16.62 1.89 -12.06
CA PHE A 180 16.56 0.60 -11.37
C PHE A 180 16.50 -0.55 -12.36
N LYS A 181 17.47 -1.48 -12.29
CA LYS A 181 17.43 -2.73 -13.05
C LYS A 181 16.42 -3.69 -12.43
N GLU A 182 15.71 -4.43 -13.27
CA GLU A 182 14.78 -5.48 -12.84
C GLU A 182 15.55 -6.58 -12.11
N VAL A 183 15.18 -6.83 -10.85
CA VAL A 183 15.60 -8.04 -10.13
C VAL A 183 14.59 -9.12 -10.49
N ARG A 184 14.77 -9.78 -11.63
CA ARG A 184 14.06 -11.03 -11.92
C ARG A 184 14.62 -12.09 -11.00
N HIS A 185 13.84 -12.57 -10.06
CA HIS A 185 14.13 -13.84 -9.41
C HIS A 185 14.04 -14.96 -10.46
N ILE A 186 15.22 -15.49 -10.82
CA ILE A 186 15.38 -16.72 -11.58
C ILE A 186 14.92 -17.88 -10.68
N LYS A 187 13.61 -18.03 -10.49
CA LYS A 187 13.05 -19.16 -9.71
C LYS A 187 12.58 -20.31 -10.60
N GLU A 188 12.57 -20.11 -11.92
CA GLU A 188 12.05 -21.14 -12.85
C GLU A 188 13.12 -22.02 -13.52
N THR A 189 14.41 -21.69 -13.43
CA THR A 189 15.44 -22.43 -14.18
C THR A 189 16.01 -23.63 -13.43
N LYS A 190 15.69 -23.82 -12.15
CA LYS A 190 16.17 -25.01 -11.41
C LYS A 190 15.18 -26.18 -11.38
N LEU A 191 13.90 -25.97 -11.65
CA LEU A 191 12.93 -27.08 -11.72
C LEU A 191 12.87 -27.72 -13.11
N GLY A 192 13.23 -27.00 -14.18
CA GLY A 192 13.21 -27.51 -15.56
C GLY A 192 14.46 -28.28 -15.97
N LYS A 193 15.55 -28.23 -15.22
CA LYS A 193 16.79 -28.99 -15.53
C LYS A 193 16.98 -30.26 -14.73
N SER A 194 16.14 -30.53 -13.72
CA SER A 194 16.22 -31.78 -12.95
C SER A 194 15.35 -32.91 -13.50
N THR A 195 14.52 -32.65 -14.52
CA THR A 195 13.61 -33.66 -15.10
C THR A 195 14.05 -34.17 -16.48
N SER A 196 15.23 -33.80 -16.96
CA SER A 196 15.77 -34.31 -18.26
C SER A 196 16.99 -35.22 -18.13
N SER A 197 17.24 -35.75 -16.95
CA SER A 197 18.14 -36.92 -16.83
C SER A 197 17.25 -38.15 -16.65
N LYS A 198 17.02 -38.82 -17.77
CA LYS A 198 16.37 -40.15 -17.82
C LYS A 198 17.18 -41.11 -16.97
N GLU A 199 16.69 -41.39 -15.78
CA GLU A 199 17.09 -42.62 -15.08
C GLU A 199 15.87 -43.54 -15.06
N HIS A 200 16.02 -44.59 -15.81
CA HIS A 200 15.07 -45.68 -15.98
C HIS A 200 15.08 -46.46 -14.67
N ILE A 201 14.10 -46.25 -13.80
CA ILE A 201 13.90 -47.08 -12.61
C ILE A 201 12.81 -48.09 -12.93
N PRO A 202 13.04 -49.38 -12.76
CA PRO A 202 12.04 -50.41 -12.98
C PRO A 202 10.92 -50.28 -11.95
N VAL A 203 9.70 -50.35 -12.43
CA VAL A 203 8.50 -50.47 -11.62
C VAL A 203 8.49 -51.84 -10.97
N GLU A 204 8.81 -51.91 -9.68
CA GLU A 204 8.50 -53.09 -8.87
C GLU A 204 7.81 -52.63 -7.58
N GLN A 205 6.65 -53.18 -7.42
CA GLN A 205 5.66 -53.14 -6.37
C GLN A 205 6.24 -53.00 -4.95
N ASN A 206 5.86 -51.95 -4.24
CA ASN A 206 5.47 -52.02 -2.85
C ASN A 206 4.69 -50.71 -2.48
N LEU A 207 3.40 -50.78 -2.71
CA LEU A 207 2.44 -49.75 -2.28
C LEU A 207 2.05 -50.06 -0.83
N GLU A 208 2.85 -49.64 0.13
CA GLU A 208 2.39 -49.40 1.48
C GLU A 208 2.74 -47.96 1.84
N THR A 209 1.74 -47.12 1.72
CA THR A 209 1.87 -45.68 2.01
C THR A 209 1.90 -45.43 3.51
N PRO A 210 2.89 -44.70 4.05
CA PRO A 210 2.98 -44.35 5.48
C PRO A 210 1.84 -43.44 5.98
N ILE A 211 0.98 -42.98 5.09
CA ILE A 211 -0.10 -42.02 5.41
C ILE A 211 -1.28 -42.73 6.09
N LEU A 212 -1.56 -43.99 5.81
CA LEU A 212 -2.69 -44.70 6.41
C LEU A 212 -2.44 -45.17 7.86
N SER A 213 -1.17 -45.36 8.26
CA SER A 213 -0.84 -45.71 9.64
C SER A 213 -0.91 -44.53 10.61
N SER A 214 -0.83 -43.28 10.11
CA SER A 214 -0.95 -42.08 10.91
C SER A 214 -2.41 -41.69 11.16
N VAL A 215 -3.33 -42.03 10.26
CA VAL A 215 -4.76 -41.73 10.41
C VAL A 215 -5.44 -42.69 11.38
N SER A 216 -5.00 -43.96 11.51
CA SER A 216 -5.58 -44.90 12.46
C SER A 216 -5.25 -44.59 13.94
N LYS A 217 -4.21 -43.81 14.21
CA LYS A 217 -3.83 -43.38 15.55
C LYS A 217 -4.59 -42.13 16.04
N LEU A 218 -5.38 -41.47 15.17
CA LEU A 218 -6.16 -40.27 15.53
C LEU A 218 -7.57 -40.60 16.06
N HIS A 219 -7.95 -41.88 16.13
CA HIS A 219 -9.27 -42.29 16.60
C HIS A 219 -9.37 -42.70 18.07
N THR A 220 -8.35 -42.43 18.87
CA THR A 220 -8.44 -42.62 20.34
C THR A 220 -8.38 -41.29 21.05
N PHE A 221 -9.43 -40.47 20.89
CA PHE A 221 -9.73 -39.39 21.83
C PHE A 221 -10.32 -39.99 23.11
N PRO A 222 -9.80 -39.67 24.31
CA PRO A 222 -10.40 -40.09 25.56
C PRO A 222 -11.75 -39.39 25.74
N LYS A 223 -12.80 -40.19 25.97
CA LYS A 223 -14.20 -39.81 26.17
C LYS A 223 -14.46 -39.14 27.54
N ASN A 224 -13.56 -38.33 28.09
CA ASN A 224 -13.81 -37.65 29.36
C ASN A 224 -13.24 -36.25 29.33
N ILE A 225 -13.90 -35.34 28.59
CA ILE A 225 -13.81 -33.91 28.87
C ILE A 225 -15.26 -33.52 29.29
N SER A 226 -15.44 -33.48 30.61
CA SER A 226 -16.55 -32.83 31.24
C SER A 226 -16.53 -31.35 30.88
N LEU A 227 -17.50 -30.89 30.11
CA LEU A 227 -17.78 -29.48 29.88
C LEU A 227 -18.16 -28.85 31.22
N ALA A 228 -17.24 -28.08 31.80
CA ALA A 228 -17.58 -27.18 32.90
C ALA A 228 -18.56 -26.11 32.37
N PRO A 229 -19.62 -25.79 33.14
CA PRO A 229 -20.60 -24.81 32.68
C PRO A 229 -19.95 -23.42 32.64
N HIS A 230 -20.25 -22.68 31.56
CA HIS A 230 -19.94 -21.28 31.39
C HIS A 230 -20.43 -20.50 32.63
N THR A 231 -19.52 -20.00 33.45
CA THR A 231 -19.83 -18.95 34.41
C THR A 231 -20.10 -17.67 33.61
N ALA A 232 -21.39 -17.34 33.53
CA ALA A 232 -21.82 -16.01 33.16
C ALA A 232 -21.20 -15.01 34.14
N TYR A 233 -20.52 -14.01 33.62
CA TYR A 233 -20.13 -12.84 34.41
C TYR A 233 -21.41 -12.05 34.66
N ASP A 234 -21.99 -12.22 35.84
CA ASP A 234 -22.99 -11.31 36.39
C ASP A 234 -22.30 -10.00 36.74
N ILE A 235 -22.49 -9.00 35.88
CA ILE A 235 -22.10 -7.61 36.17
C ILE A 235 -23.18 -7.04 37.07
N GLU A 236 -22.90 -6.81 38.35
CA GLU A 236 -23.83 -6.13 39.22
C GLU A 236 -24.07 -4.69 38.77
N PRO A 237 -25.32 -4.20 38.86
CA PRO A 237 -25.70 -2.85 38.41
C PRO A 237 -25.03 -1.70 39.18
N SER A 238 -24.31 -1.99 40.28
CA SER A 238 -23.63 -1.01 41.14
C SER A 238 -22.29 -0.49 40.57
N ASP A 239 -21.75 -1.13 39.52
CA ASP A 239 -20.46 -0.74 38.95
C ASP A 239 -20.55 0.31 37.82
N LEU A 240 -21.76 0.67 37.40
CA LEU A 240 -22.00 1.66 36.35
C LEU A 240 -21.98 3.12 36.81
N GLU A 241 -21.92 3.41 38.11
CA GLU A 241 -21.97 4.77 38.65
C GLU A 241 -20.61 5.43 38.97
N ARG A 242 -19.50 4.78 38.64
CA ARG A 242 -18.16 5.32 38.96
C ARG A 242 -17.31 5.62 37.73
N SER A 243 -17.87 6.28 36.73
CA SER A 243 -17.07 6.88 35.64
C SER A 243 -16.82 8.35 35.97
N PRO A 244 -15.55 8.81 36.06
CA PRO A 244 -15.28 10.24 36.21
C PRO A 244 -15.64 10.98 34.93
N PRO A 245 -16.10 12.25 35.00
CA PRO A 245 -16.45 13.04 33.83
C PRO A 245 -15.20 13.36 33.02
N PHE A 246 -15.27 13.10 31.70
CA PHE A 246 -14.28 13.57 30.74
C PHE A 246 -14.40 15.10 30.61
N TYR A 247 -13.33 15.81 30.93
CA TYR A 247 -13.06 17.16 30.49
C TYR A 247 -12.25 17.12 29.20
#